data_a433e61d663159a26d4c4c14d64cd22f
#
_entry.id   a433e61d663159a26d4c4c14d64cd22f
#
_cell.length_a   1.000
_cell.length_b   1.000
_cell.length_c   1.000
_cell.angle_alpha   90.00
_cell.angle_beta   90.00
_cell.angle_gamma   90.00
#
_symmetry.space_group_name_H-M   'P 1'
#
loop_
_entity.id
_entity.type
_entity.pdbx_description
1 polymer ?
#
loop_
_entity_poly.entity_id
_entity_poly.type
_entity_poly.pdbx_seq_one_letter_code
_entity_poly.pdbx_strand_id
1 'polypeptide(L)'
;MTTFKQFNREFKPNRTEFDWLSLDEGNIAHYIDDPMCGQPIAPRYYVEMFDFMRHVFRTQELAKIDKNTAILMVWGADDPVTQMGKGPRALLPRLQKLGLATAQIEYPQLRHEILNEANRAQVFDDIVRLIQA
;
A
#
# COMPACT_ATOMS: atom_id res chain seq x y z
N MET A 1 -6.08 21.78 -0.65
CA MET A 1 -6.65 20.68 -1.46
C MET A 1 -6.13 19.39 -0.86
N THR A 2 -6.97 18.59 -0.24
CA THR A 2 -6.51 17.41 0.49
C THR A 2 -6.09 16.32 -0.50
N THR A 3 -4.93 15.71 -0.28
CA THR A 3 -4.35 14.62 -1.07
C THR A 3 -5.35 13.47 -1.26
N PHE A 4 -6.21 13.22 -0.28
CA PHE A 4 -7.23 12.18 -0.27
C PHE A 4 -8.28 12.32 -1.38
N LYS A 5 -8.72 13.55 -1.73
CA LYS A 5 -9.69 13.76 -2.83
C LYS A 5 -9.17 13.28 -4.18
N GLN A 6 -7.85 13.27 -4.37
CA GLN A 6 -7.25 12.79 -5.60
C GLN A 6 -7.32 11.26 -5.71
N PHE A 7 -7.15 10.54 -4.60
CA PHE A 7 -7.20 9.08 -4.58
C PHE A 7 -8.61 8.55 -4.89
N ASN A 8 -9.65 9.31 -4.54
CA ASN A 8 -11.04 8.90 -4.77
C ASN A 8 -11.53 9.08 -6.22
N ARG A 9 -10.72 9.65 -7.12
CA ARG A 9 -11.17 9.96 -8.49
C ARG A 9 -11.53 8.73 -9.31
N GLU A 10 -10.84 7.63 -9.08
CA GLU A 10 -11.00 6.37 -9.81
C GLU A 10 -12.26 5.59 -9.38
N PHE A 11 -12.89 5.96 -8.24
CA PHE A 11 -13.99 5.22 -7.63
C PHE A 11 -15.34 5.92 -7.74
N LYS A 12 -15.53 6.74 -8.76
CA LYS A 12 -16.81 7.44 -8.97
C LYS A 12 -17.92 6.50 -9.47
N PRO A 13 -19.18 6.72 -8.99
CA PRO A 13 -19.60 7.73 -8.03
C PRO A 13 -19.11 7.41 -6.61
N ASN A 14 -18.55 8.42 -5.93
CA ASN A 14 -18.07 8.24 -4.57
C ASN A 14 -19.22 8.24 -3.58
N ARG A 15 -19.18 7.33 -2.60
CA ARG A 15 -20.07 7.27 -1.46
C ARG A 15 -19.56 8.16 -0.32
N THR A 16 -18.23 8.15 -0.11
CA THR A 16 -17.54 8.92 0.92
C THR A 16 -16.26 9.59 0.36
N GLU A 17 -15.54 10.35 1.18
CA GLU A 17 -14.22 10.88 0.83
C GLU A 17 -13.09 9.83 0.95
N PHE A 18 -13.39 8.63 1.46
CA PHE A 18 -12.42 7.59 1.82
C PHE A 18 -12.66 6.25 1.10
N ASP A 19 -13.47 6.23 0.06
CA ASP A 19 -13.74 4.99 -0.70
C ASP A 19 -12.47 4.33 -1.26
N TRP A 20 -11.41 5.11 -1.46
CA TRP A 20 -10.11 4.63 -1.92
C TRP A 20 -9.40 3.70 -0.92
N LEU A 21 -9.82 3.67 0.35
CA LEU A 21 -9.20 2.83 1.40
C LEU A 21 -9.58 1.36 1.24
N SER A 22 -10.86 1.06 1.07
CA SER A 22 -11.39 -0.29 1.10
C SER A 22 -12.70 -0.41 0.34
N LEU A 23 -13.06 -1.63 -0.04
CA LEU A 23 -14.40 -2.00 -0.49
C LEU A 23 -15.35 -2.28 0.69
N ASP A 24 -14.80 -2.57 1.87
CA ASP A 24 -15.59 -2.83 3.07
C ASP A 24 -16.16 -1.51 3.63
N GLU A 25 -17.49 -1.34 3.44
CA GLU A 25 -18.21 -0.16 3.90
C GLU A 25 -18.16 0.03 5.42
N GLY A 26 -18.12 -1.07 6.17
CA GLY A 26 -18.01 -1.06 7.64
C GLY A 26 -16.63 -0.55 8.06
N ASN A 27 -15.57 -0.97 7.39
CA ASN A 27 -14.21 -0.45 7.64
C ASN A 27 -14.15 1.05 7.37
N ILE A 28 -14.72 1.51 6.25
CA ILE A 28 -14.75 2.95 5.93
C ILE A 28 -15.56 3.73 6.97
N ALA A 29 -16.70 3.20 7.44
CA ALA A 29 -17.48 3.85 8.47
C ALA A 29 -16.69 3.99 9.78
N HIS A 30 -16.01 2.93 10.23
CA HIS A 30 -15.14 2.98 11.40
C HIS A 30 -14.01 4.01 11.25
N TYR A 31 -13.38 4.09 10.07
CA TYR A 31 -12.36 5.09 9.80
C TYR A 31 -12.87 6.53 9.90
N ILE A 32 -14.11 6.79 9.43
CA ILE A 32 -14.74 8.11 9.47
C ILE A 32 -15.12 8.49 10.92
N ASP A 33 -15.60 7.52 11.69
CA ASP A 33 -16.04 7.73 13.07
C ASP A 33 -14.88 7.87 14.06
N ASP A 34 -13.67 7.41 13.69
CA ASP A 34 -12.49 7.52 14.55
C ASP A 34 -11.90 8.95 14.49
N PRO A 35 -11.91 9.71 15.61
CA PRO A 35 -11.37 11.07 15.65
C PRO A 35 -9.85 11.13 15.40
N MET A 36 -9.13 10.02 15.45
CA MET A 36 -7.71 9.96 15.16
C MET A 36 -7.42 9.71 13.67
N CYS A 37 -8.42 9.33 12.88
CA CYS A 37 -8.32 9.06 11.46
C CYS A 37 -8.67 10.29 10.60
N GLY A 38 -8.15 10.34 9.37
CA GLY A 38 -8.48 11.37 8.37
C GLY A 38 -8.07 12.80 8.74
N GLN A 39 -7.33 13.01 9.83
CA GLN A 39 -6.93 14.34 10.28
C GLN A 39 -5.94 15.02 9.32
N PRO A 40 -6.03 16.35 9.16
CA PRO A 40 -5.07 17.10 8.37
C PRO A 40 -3.65 16.96 8.94
N ILE A 41 -2.72 16.56 8.11
CA ILE A 41 -1.29 16.46 8.47
C ILE A 41 -0.57 17.71 7.96
N ALA A 42 0.39 18.22 8.75
CA ALA A 42 1.17 19.39 8.38
C ALA A 42 1.91 19.16 7.03
N PRO A 43 1.94 20.15 6.12
CA PRO A 43 2.62 20.02 4.83
C PRO A 43 4.08 19.58 4.93
N ARG A 44 4.79 20.00 5.99
CA ARG A 44 6.17 19.62 6.26
C ARG A 44 6.34 18.10 6.38
N TYR A 45 5.38 17.41 6.99
CA TYR A 45 5.39 15.93 7.07
C TYR A 45 5.49 15.29 5.68
N TYR A 46 4.69 15.77 4.72
CA TYR A 46 4.73 15.22 3.36
C TYR A 46 6.06 15.49 2.66
N VAL A 47 6.65 16.66 2.87
CA VAL A 47 7.98 16.99 2.30
C VAL A 47 9.03 16.03 2.85
N GLU A 48 9.10 15.87 4.16
CA GLU A 48 10.06 14.98 4.82
C GLU A 48 9.83 13.50 4.45
N MET A 49 8.57 13.07 4.39
CA MET A 49 8.21 11.71 3.96
C MET A 49 8.67 11.43 2.52
N PHE A 50 8.40 12.34 1.58
CA PHE A 50 8.82 12.15 0.19
C PHE A 50 10.34 12.22 0.02
N ASP A 51 11.03 13.05 0.79
CA ASP A 51 12.49 13.09 0.79
C ASP A 51 13.08 11.80 1.35
N PHE A 52 12.53 11.27 2.43
CA PHE A 52 12.89 9.98 2.98
C PHE A 52 12.64 8.84 1.99
N MET A 53 11.45 8.77 1.38
CA MET A 53 11.13 7.76 0.36
C MET A 53 12.10 7.84 -0.82
N ARG A 54 12.39 9.05 -1.30
CA ARG A 54 13.36 9.27 -2.38
C ARG A 54 14.76 8.76 -2.03
N HIS A 55 15.14 8.86 -0.76
CA HIS A 55 16.41 8.33 -0.27
C HIS A 55 16.40 6.81 -0.20
N VAL A 56 15.45 6.21 0.52
CA VAL A 56 15.44 4.76 0.80
C VAL A 56 15.25 3.90 -0.45
N PHE A 57 14.54 4.40 -1.48
CA PHE A 57 14.35 3.70 -2.74
C PHE A 57 15.49 3.89 -3.76
N ARG A 58 16.61 4.53 -3.40
CA ARG A 58 17.80 4.55 -4.25
C ARG A 58 18.39 3.15 -4.35
N THR A 59 18.89 2.78 -5.53
CA THR A 59 19.50 1.46 -5.74
C THR A 59 20.62 1.18 -4.74
N GLN A 60 21.42 2.19 -4.39
CA GLN A 60 22.51 2.08 -3.43
C GLN A 60 21.99 1.75 -2.00
N GLU A 61 20.85 2.29 -1.60
CA GLU A 61 20.23 2.00 -0.31
C GLU A 61 19.59 0.61 -0.30
N LEU A 62 18.85 0.26 -1.34
CA LEU A 62 18.26 -1.07 -1.51
C LEU A 62 19.35 -2.17 -1.54
N ALA A 63 20.52 -1.88 -2.10
CA ALA A 63 21.64 -2.83 -2.15
C ALA A 63 22.22 -3.16 -0.76
N LYS A 64 21.95 -2.34 0.28
CA LYS A 64 22.36 -2.58 1.67
C LYS A 64 21.50 -3.62 2.39
N ILE A 65 20.35 -3.99 1.83
CA ILE A 65 19.48 -5.03 2.40
C ILE A 65 20.28 -6.34 2.41
N ASP A 66 20.27 -7.03 3.56
CA ASP A 66 20.89 -8.35 3.70
C ASP A 66 20.27 -9.33 2.70
N LYS A 67 21.12 -10.05 1.96
CA LYS A 67 20.68 -10.99 0.94
C LYS A 67 19.92 -12.20 1.49
N ASN A 68 20.04 -12.46 2.77
CA ASN A 68 19.27 -13.48 3.47
C ASN A 68 17.86 -13.00 3.87
N THR A 69 17.54 -11.71 3.64
CA THR A 69 16.20 -11.17 3.92
C THR A 69 15.23 -11.59 2.83
N ALA A 70 14.20 -12.36 3.18
CA ALA A 70 13.08 -12.61 2.31
C ALA A 70 12.14 -11.39 2.29
N ILE A 71 11.74 -10.95 1.10
CA ILE A 71 10.85 -9.81 0.92
C ILE A 71 9.54 -10.29 0.34
N LEU A 72 8.45 -10.10 1.08
CA LEU A 72 7.10 -10.31 0.60
C LEU A 72 6.45 -8.96 0.28
N MET A 73 6.01 -8.79 -0.94
CA MET A 73 5.26 -7.62 -1.39
C MET A 73 3.80 -7.99 -1.63
N VAL A 74 2.89 -7.36 -0.91
CA VAL A 74 1.44 -7.58 -1.05
C VAL A 74 0.74 -6.24 -1.24
N TRP A 75 -0.22 -6.17 -2.18
CA TRP A 75 -0.95 -4.92 -2.45
C TRP A 75 -2.28 -5.18 -3.16
N GLY A 76 -3.18 -4.21 -3.06
CA GLY A 76 -4.40 -4.19 -3.87
C GLY A 76 -4.13 -3.65 -5.28
N ALA A 77 -4.69 -4.30 -6.29
CA ALA A 77 -4.53 -3.85 -7.68
C ALA A 77 -5.17 -2.49 -7.94
N ASP A 78 -6.21 -2.15 -7.16
CA ASP A 78 -6.94 -0.89 -7.25
C ASP A 78 -6.51 0.14 -6.20
N ASP A 79 -5.31 -0.02 -5.61
CA ASP A 79 -4.76 0.94 -4.65
C ASP A 79 -4.22 2.20 -5.36
N PRO A 80 -4.87 3.38 -5.20
CA PRO A 80 -4.43 4.61 -5.84
C PRO A 80 -3.14 5.18 -5.25
N VAL A 81 -2.78 4.82 -4.02
CA VAL A 81 -1.53 5.23 -3.37
C VAL A 81 -0.34 4.59 -4.07
N THR A 82 -0.47 3.34 -4.48
CA THR A 82 0.53 2.61 -5.28
C THR A 82 0.41 2.87 -6.78
N GLN A 83 -0.43 3.84 -7.20
CA GLN A 83 -0.75 4.12 -8.61
C GLN A 83 -1.34 2.89 -9.31
N MET A 84 -2.33 2.26 -8.71
CA MET A 84 -2.96 1.02 -9.21
C MET A 84 -1.91 -0.09 -9.42
N GLY A 85 -1.08 -0.32 -8.42
CA GLY A 85 -0.04 -1.35 -8.42
C GLY A 85 1.20 -1.05 -9.27
N LYS A 86 1.30 0.10 -9.95
CA LYS A 86 2.47 0.45 -10.77
C LYS A 86 3.75 0.54 -9.94
N GLY A 87 3.65 1.12 -8.74
CA GLY A 87 4.80 1.26 -7.83
C GLY A 87 5.43 -0.08 -7.45
N PRO A 88 4.68 -1.02 -6.85
CA PRO A 88 5.16 -2.36 -6.52
C PRO A 88 5.71 -3.13 -7.74
N ARG A 89 4.97 -3.12 -8.86
CA ARG A 89 5.43 -3.79 -10.09
C ARG A 89 6.74 -3.21 -10.63
N ALA A 90 7.01 -1.92 -10.42
CA ALA A 90 8.29 -1.30 -10.81
C ALA A 90 9.42 -1.59 -9.82
N LEU A 91 9.10 -1.74 -8.53
CA LEU A 91 10.09 -2.01 -7.49
C LEU A 91 10.60 -3.45 -7.52
N LEU A 92 9.72 -4.42 -7.74
CA LEU A 92 10.02 -5.85 -7.71
C LEU A 92 11.24 -6.23 -8.56
N PRO A 93 11.33 -5.91 -9.87
CA PRO A 93 12.48 -6.27 -10.68
C PRO A 93 13.79 -5.58 -10.24
N ARG A 94 13.69 -4.45 -9.54
CA ARG A 94 14.87 -3.78 -8.97
C ARG A 94 15.43 -4.56 -7.80
N LEU A 95 14.58 -5.08 -6.92
CA LEU A 95 14.97 -5.93 -5.79
C LEU A 95 15.56 -7.26 -6.29
N GLN A 96 14.94 -7.88 -7.29
CA GLN A 96 15.44 -9.12 -7.91
C GLN A 96 16.82 -8.94 -8.56
N LYS A 97 17.05 -7.83 -9.27
CA LYS A 97 18.36 -7.50 -9.84
C LYS A 97 19.46 -7.32 -8.79
N LEU A 98 19.09 -6.96 -7.57
CA LEU A 98 20.01 -6.87 -6.44
C LEU A 98 20.23 -8.23 -5.75
N GLY A 99 19.65 -9.32 -6.24
CA GLY A 99 19.80 -10.66 -5.69
C GLY A 99 19.01 -10.91 -4.41
N LEU A 100 17.93 -10.13 -4.17
CA LEU A 100 17.05 -10.32 -3.02
C LEU A 100 15.97 -11.36 -3.34
N ALA A 101 15.70 -12.28 -2.41
CA ALA A 101 14.61 -13.22 -2.51
C ALA A 101 13.28 -12.46 -2.36
N THR A 102 12.42 -12.54 -3.38
CA THR A 102 11.16 -11.79 -3.41
C THR A 102 9.99 -12.71 -3.73
N ALA A 103 8.90 -12.55 -3.00
CA ALA A 103 7.58 -13.10 -3.31
C ALA A 103 6.59 -11.94 -3.46
N GLN A 104 5.51 -12.18 -4.21
CA GLN A 104 4.50 -11.14 -4.40
C GLN A 104 3.10 -11.74 -4.47
N ILE A 105 2.11 -10.98 -3.98
CA ILE A 105 0.70 -11.22 -4.25
C ILE A 105 0.07 -9.87 -4.59
N GLU A 106 -0.56 -9.79 -5.75
CA GLU A 106 -1.42 -8.69 -6.15
C GLU A 106 -2.87 -9.16 -6.05
N TYR A 107 -3.67 -8.48 -5.22
CA TYR A 107 -5.07 -8.80 -5.03
C TYR A 107 -5.94 -8.02 -5.99
N PRO A 108 -6.57 -8.68 -6.98
CA PRO A 108 -7.51 -8.02 -7.90
C PRO A 108 -8.63 -7.33 -7.12
N GLN A 109 -9.01 -6.12 -7.57
CA GLN A 109 -10.10 -5.32 -7.02
C GLN A 109 -9.92 -4.81 -5.58
N LEU A 110 -8.93 -5.27 -4.81
CA LEU A 110 -8.68 -4.72 -3.49
C LEU A 110 -8.01 -3.35 -3.60
N ARG A 111 -8.34 -2.48 -2.63
CA ARG A 111 -7.87 -1.10 -2.53
C ARG A 111 -6.67 -0.98 -1.58
N HIS A 112 -6.54 0.15 -0.89
CA HIS A 112 -5.35 0.45 -0.10
C HIS A 112 -5.18 -0.43 1.15
N GLU A 113 -6.27 -0.68 1.87
CA GLU A 113 -6.24 -1.40 3.15
C GLU A 113 -6.57 -2.89 2.99
N ILE A 114 -5.72 -3.63 2.28
CA ILE A 114 -5.96 -5.05 1.99
C ILE A 114 -6.20 -5.92 3.23
N LEU A 115 -5.65 -5.52 4.39
CA LEU A 115 -5.83 -6.24 5.67
C LEU A 115 -7.13 -5.89 6.39
N ASN A 116 -7.87 -4.90 5.89
CA ASN A 116 -9.15 -4.43 6.42
C ASN A 116 -10.30 -4.64 5.44
N GLU A 117 -10.08 -5.39 4.37
CA GLU A 117 -11.12 -5.72 3.39
C GLU A 117 -12.07 -6.81 3.90
N ALA A 118 -13.23 -6.94 3.28
CA ALA A 118 -14.20 -7.97 3.65
C ALA A 118 -13.62 -9.41 3.54
N ASN A 119 -12.73 -9.65 2.59
CA ASN A 119 -12.04 -10.92 2.37
C ASN A 119 -10.64 -11.00 3.03
N ARG A 120 -10.35 -10.16 4.03
CA ARG A 120 -9.05 -10.09 4.74
C ARG A 120 -8.54 -11.44 5.27
N ALA A 121 -9.44 -12.37 5.61
CA ALA A 121 -9.04 -13.70 6.07
C ALA A 121 -8.14 -14.41 5.06
N GLN A 122 -8.50 -14.39 3.76
CA GLN A 122 -7.66 -14.95 2.71
C GLN A 122 -6.32 -14.23 2.60
N VAL A 123 -6.31 -12.89 2.73
CA VAL A 123 -5.06 -12.11 2.69
C VAL A 123 -4.13 -12.52 3.82
N PHE A 124 -4.66 -12.69 5.03
CA PHE A 124 -3.89 -13.20 6.18
C PHE A 124 -3.36 -14.61 5.93
N ASP A 125 -4.19 -15.53 5.45
CA ASP A 125 -3.78 -16.91 5.18
C ASP A 125 -2.68 -17.00 4.13
N ASP A 126 -2.77 -16.20 3.07
CA ASP A 126 -1.76 -16.13 2.00
C ASP A 126 -0.42 -15.58 2.54
N ILE A 127 -0.45 -14.52 3.34
CA ILE A 127 0.74 -13.94 3.97
C ILE A 127 1.40 -14.97 4.91
N VAL A 128 0.62 -15.60 5.79
CA VAL A 128 1.14 -16.62 6.74
C VAL A 128 1.76 -17.79 5.99
N ARG A 129 1.11 -18.28 4.94
CA ARG A 129 1.64 -19.37 4.10
C ARG A 129 3.00 -19.02 3.50
N LEU A 130 3.17 -17.79 2.99
CA LEU A 130 4.44 -17.35 2.40
C LEU A 130 5.54 -17.09 3.41
N ILE A 131 5.19 -16.72 4.65
CA ILE A 131 6.17 -16.55 5.74
C ILE A 131 6.68 -17.93 6.24
N GLN A 132 5.85 -18.96 6.14
CA GLN A 132 6.17 -20.33 6.60
C GLN A 132 6.87 -21.18 5.53
N ALA A 133 6.90 -20.73 4.28
CA ALA A 133 7.51 -21.46 3.15
C ALA A 133 9.02 -21.26 3.09
#